data_6886283e736d47e634272beffffe7bc7
#
_entry.id   6886283e736d47e634272beffffe7bc7
#
_cell.length_a   1.000
_cell.length_b   1.000
_cell.length_c   1.000
_cell.angle_alpha   90.00
_cell.angle_beta   90.00
_cell.angle_gamma   90.00
#
_symmetry.space_group_name_H-M   'P 1'
#
loop_
_entity.id
_entity.type
_entity.pdbx_description
1 polymer ?
#
loop_
_entity_poly.entity_id
_entity_poly.type
_entity_poly.pdbx_seq_one_letter_code
_entity_poly.pdbx_strand_id
1 'polypeptide(L)'
;IVSDNGASAEGMEGSVAELNAQNGIPTTVAEHIAVAEQLGGLDAIGGPKMDNMYHSAWAWAGDSPFRYTKLVAADWGGTRTPMVISWPNRIKPDKTPRSQFTHVNDVVPTIYDLLDITPPKVVDGHKQDPLDGVSFVSTFDAADAPEVKETQYFDIMGSRGIYHKGWMASTFGPRTPWVAAVPDLSDWDPM
;
A
#
# COMPACT_ATOMS: atom_id res chain seq x y z
N ILE A 1 -1.13 13.72 -1.55
CA ILE A 1 -1.82 12.44 -1.83
C ILE A 1 -0.79 11.35 -1.77
N VAL A 2 -1.04 10.34 -0.97
CA VAL A 2 -0.21 9.14 -0.82
C VAL A 2 -1.12 7.94 -0.58
N SER A 3 -0.74 6.78 -1.10
CA SER A 3 -1.31 5.49 -0.67
C SER A 3 -0.45 4.90 0.44
N ASP A 4 -1.07 4.25 1.40
CA ASP A 4 -0.38 3.62 2.54
C ASP A 4 0.26 2.27 2.15
N ASN A 5 -0.27 1.62 1.11
CA ASN A 5 0.24 0.36 0.57
C ASN A 5 -0.06 0.26 -0.94
N GLY A 6 0.49 -0.75 -1.58
CA GLY A 6 0.17 -1.11 -2.95
C GLY A 6 -1.26 -1.62 -3.11
N ALA A 7 -1.68 -1.83 -4.33
CA ALA A 7 -3.01 -2.31 -4.65
C ALA A 7 -3.29 -3.69 -4.01
N SER A 8 -4.53 -3.92 -3.60
CA SER A 8 -4.93 -5.14 -2.88
C SER A 8 -5.43 -6.22 -3.84
N ALA A 9 -4.83 -7.39 -3.78
CA ALA A 9 -5.35 -8.59 -4.44
C ALA A 9 -6.40 -9.36 -3.61
N GLU A 10 -6.81 -8.80 -2.46
CA GLU A 10 -7.77 -9.43 -1.56
C GLU A 10 -9.14 -9.62 -2.20
N GLY A 11 -9.47 -8.83 -3.23
CA GLY A 11 -10.68 -9.00 -4.03
C GLY A 11 -10.72 -10.25 -4.90
N MET A 12 -9.62 -10.97 -5.02
CA MET A 12 -9.49 -12.23 -5.74
C MET A 12 -10.16 -12.20 -7.13
N GLU A 13 -11.33 -12.80 -7.27
CA GLU A 13 -12.10 -12.83 -8.52
C GLU A 13 -13.05 -11.63 -8.71
N GLY A 14 -13.08 -10.69 -7.76
CA GLY A 14 -13.83 -9.44 -7.85
C GLY A 14 -14.98 -9.29 -6.86
N SER A 15 -15.60 -8.12 -6.90
CA SER A 15 -16.40 -7.51 -5.83
C SER A 15 -17.57 -8.33 -5.28
N VAL A 16 -18.20 -9.19 -6.05
CA VAL A 16 -19.41 -9.89 -5.57
C VAL A 16 -19.06 -11.19 -4.87
N ALA A 17 -17.94 -11.79 -5.22
CA ALA A 17 -17.57 -13.11 -4.75
C ALA A 17 -16.52 -13.09 -3.65
N GLU A 18 -15.89 -11.98 -3.42
CA GLU A 18 -14.83 -11.88 -2.43
C GLU A 18 -15.29 -12.38 -1.07
N LEU A 19 -16.46 -11.94 -0.61
CA LEU A 19 -17.00 -12.37 0.68
C LEU A 19 -17.23 -13.88 0.73
N ASN A 20 -17.74 -14.48 -0.36
CA ASN A 20 -17.90 -15.91 -0.46
C ASN A 20 -16.55 -16.63 -0.47
N ALA A 21 -15.61 -16.16 -1.27
CA ALA A 21 -14.26 -16.72 -1.37
C ALA A 21 -13.52 -16.66 -0.03
N GLN A 22 -13.60 -15.54 0.69
CA GLN A 22 -13.01 -15.38 2.02
C GLN A 22 -13.63 -16.35 3.06
N ASN A 23 -14.86 -16.76 2.85
CA ASN A 23 -15.53 -17.77 3.68
C ASN A 23 -15.38 -19.21 3.14
N GLY A 24 -14.54 -19.43 2.15
CA GLY A 24 -14.30 -20.74 1.56
C GLY A 24 -15.49 -21.29 0.75
N ILE A 25 -16.35 -20.41 0.25
CA ILE A 25 -17.53 -20.77 -0.57
C ILE A 25 -17.16 -20.57 -2.03
N PRO A 26 -16.96 -21.64 -2.83
CA PRO A 26 -16.68 -21.53 -4.25
C PRO A 26 -17.78 -20.78 -4.98
N THR A 27 -17.41 -19.85 -5.86
CA THR A 27 -18.36 -19.07 -6.64
C THR A 27 -17.86 -19.03 -8.09
N THR A 28 -18.72 -19.39 -9.02
CA THR A 28 -18.39 -19.36 -10.45
C THR A 28 -18.52 -17.94 -11.02
N VAL A 29 -17.85 -17.67 -12.13
CA VAL A 29 -17.99 -16.39 -12.85
C VAL A 29 -19.45 -16.11 -13.24
N ALA A 30 -20.20 -17.14 -13.61
CA ALA A 30 -21.63 -17.00 -13.96
C ALA A 30 -22.48 -16.56 -12.76
N GLU A 31 -22.20 -17.10 -11.58
CA GLU A 31 -22.88 -16.67 -10.33
C GLU A 31 -22.52 -15.23 -9.96
N HIS A 32 -21.27 -14.82 -10.14
CA HIS A 32 -20.86 -13.42 -9.96
C HIS A 32 -21.65 -12.49 -10.87
N ILE A 33 -21.73 -12.81 -12.15
CA ILE A 33 -22.48 -12.00 -13.12
C ILE A 33 -23.95 -11.93 -12.73
N ALA A 34 -24.57 -13.07 -12.38
CA ALA A 34 -25.98 -13.11 -12.00
C ALA A 34 -26.28 -12.27 -10.75
N VAL A 35 -25.43 -12.31 -9.74
CA VAL A 35 -25.59 -11.46 -8.54
C VAL A 35 -25.34 -9.99 -8.86
N ALA A 36 -24.33 -9.67 -9.66
CA ALA A 36 -24.06 -8.30 -10.09
C ALA A 36 -25.26 -7.69 -10.82
N GLU A 37 -25.89 -8.43 -11.74
CA GLU A 37 -27.11 -8.01 -12.45
C GLU A 37 -28.28 -7.76 -11.48
N GLN A 38 -28.48 -8.62 -10.49
CA GLN A 38 -29.52 -8.44 -9.46
C GLN A 38 -29.31 -7.18 -8.61
N LEU A 39 -28.05 -6.78 -8.40
CA LEU A 39 -27.67 -5.59 -7.63
C LEU A 39 -27.74 -4.30 -8.43
N GLY A 40 -27.92 -4.38 -9.76
CA GLY A 40 -28.03 -3.22 -10.65
C GLY A 40 -27.00 -3.18 -11.78
N GLY A 41 -26.31 -4.30 -12.03
CA GLY A 41 -25.34 -4.44 -13.12
C GLY A 41 -24.10 -3.58 -12.97
N LEU A 42 -23.50 -3.20 -14.08
CA LEU A 42 -22.26 -2.40 -14.09
C LEU A 42 -22.42 -1.05 -13.39
N ASP A 43 -23.61 -0.46 -13.44
CA ASP A 43 -23.89 0.84 -12.82
C ASP A 43 -23.89 0.78 -11.28
N ALA A 44 -23.98 -0.40 -10.69
CA ALA A 44 -23.91 -0.59 -9.24
C ALA A 44 -22.47 -0.76 -8.72
N ILE A 45 -21.49 -1.00 -9.59
CA ILE A 45 -20.09 -1.14 -9.22
C ILE A 45 -19.57 0.19 -8.64
N GLY A 46 -18.89 0.10 -7.50
CA GLY A 46 -18.44 1.29 -6.77
C GLY A 46 -19.51 1.91 -5.87
N GLY A 47 -20.73 1.38 -5.91
CA GLY A 47 -21.87 1.84 -5.12
C GLY A 47 -22.10 1.04 -3.82
N PRO A 48 -23.06 1.47 -2.99
CA PRO A 48 -23.29 0.88 -1.66
C PRO A 48 -23.94 -0.50 -1.67
N LYS A 49 -24.34 -1.01 -2.83
CA LYS A 49 -25.01 -2.31 -2.98
C LYS A 49 -24.04 -3.46 -3.24
N MET A 50 -22.79 -3.16 -3.56
CA MET A 50 -21.76 -4.15 -3.85
C MET A 50 -20.61 -4.04 -2.86
N ASP A 51 -19.94 -5.15 -2.61
CA ASP A 51 -18.60 -5.13 -2.07
C ASP A 51 -17.64 -4.63 -3.17
N ASN A 52 -16.89 -3.57 -2.89
CA ASN A 52 -16.15 -2.83 -3.91
C ASN A 52 -14.67 -3.23 -4.01
N MET A 53 -14.39 -4.49 -3.79
CA MET A 53 -13.07 -5.06 -4.03
C MET A 53 -12.93 -5.44 -5.52
N TYR A 54 -11.87 -4.96 -6.15
CA TYR A 54 -11.61 -5.31 -7.55
C TYR A 54 -10.82 -6.61 -7.68
N HIS A 55 -10.88 -7.20 -8.87
CA HIS A 55 -10.20 -8.46 -9.20
C HIS A 55 -8.67 -8.34 -9.01
N SER A 56 -8.04 -9.38 -8.49
CA SER A 56 -6.59 -9.45 -8.20
C SER A 56 -5.69 -9.10 -9.39
N ALA A 57 -6.11 -9.42 -10.62
CA ALA A 57 -5.38 -9.03 -11.83
C ALA A 57 -5.29 -7.51 -12.02
N TRP A 58 -6.30 -6.74 -11.57
CA TRP A 58 -6.22 -5.28 -11.58
C TRP A 58 -5.28 -4.75 -10.51
N ALA A 59 -5.19 -5.42 -9.34
CA ALA A 59 -4.19 -5.11 -8.34
C ALA A 59 -2.78 -5.27 -8.91
N TRP A 60 -2.52 -6.40 -9.55
CA TRP A 60 -1.25 -6.66 -10.23
C TRP A 60 -0.92 -5.61 -11.28
N ALA A 61 -1.90 -5.27 -12.13
CA ALA A 61 -1.72 -4.23 -13.15
C ALA A 61 -1.42 -2.86 -12.55
N GLY A 62 -2.07 -2.51 -11.43
CA GLY A 62 -1.86 -1.24 -10.72
C GLY A 62 -0.50 -1.14 -10.04
N ASP A 63 0.05 -2.25 -9.57
CA ASP A 63 1.35 -2.31 -8.89
C ASP A 63 2.53 -2.47 -9.87
N SER A 64 2.25 -2.77 -11.14
CA SER A 64 3.30 -2.91 -12.17
C SER A 64 4.19 -1.66 -12.27
N PRO A 65 5.51 -1.80 -12.47
CA PRO A 65 6.25 -3.01 -12.81
C PRO A 65 6.74 -3.83 -11.60
N PHE A 66 6.30 -3.51 -10.40
CA PHE A 66 6.72 -4.20 -9.20
C PHE A 66 5.93 -5.50 -9.03
N ARG A 67 6.56 -6.47 -8.39
CA ARG A 67 5.96 -7.77 -8.12
C ARG A 67 5.15 -7.73 -6.84
N TYR A 68 4.16 -8.62 -6.76
CA TYR A 68 3.23 -8.75 -5.63
C TYR A 68 2.33 -7.53 -5.40
N THR A 69 1.52 -7.61 -4.37
CA THR A 69 0.47 -6.65 -4.04
C THR A 69 0.47 -6.37 -2.53
N LYS A 70 -0.50 -5.64 -2.01
CA LYS A 70 -0.72 -5.44 -0.57
C LYS A 70 -0.52 -6.76 0.21
N LEU A 71 -0.05 -6.68 1.45
CA LEU A 71 0.31 -7.76 2.37
C LEU A 71 1.60 -8.52 2.07
N VAL A 72 2.35 -8.15 1.04
CA VAL A 72 3.64 -8.74 0.75
C VAL A 72 4.74 -7.71 0.99
N ALA A 73 5.31 -7.71 2.21
CA ALA A 73 6.38 -6.80 2.59
C ALA A 73 7.75 -7.16 1.95
N ALA A 74 7.85 -8.35 1.40
CA ALA A 74 9.10 -8.86 0.81
C ALA A 74 9.38 -8.29 -0.60
N ASP A 75 8.42 -7.62 -1.24
CA ASP A 75 8.60 -7.04 -2.56
C ASP A 75 7.93 -5.66 -2.68
N TRP A 76 8.19 -4.98 -3.79
CA TRP A 76 7.84 -3.58 -3.98
C TRP A 76 6.37 -3.32 -4.35
N GLY A 77 5.65 -4.26 -4.95
CA GLY A 77 4.25 -4.07 -5.33
C GLY A 77 3.35 -3.74 -4.13
N GLY A 78 3.59 -4.39 -3.00
CA GLY A 78 2.85 -4.11 -1.77
C GLY A 78 3.31 -2.88 -0.99
N THR A 79 4.54 -2.41 -1.22
CA THR A 79 5.21 -1.43 -0.34
C THR A 79 5.62 -0.13 -1.04
N ARG A 80 5.90 -0.14 -2.34
CA ARG A 80 6.34 1.03 -3.07
C ARG A 80 5.17 1.73 -3.77
N THR A 81 4.70 2.81 -3.18
CA THR A 81 3.57 3.58 -3.68
C THR A 81 3.98 5.01 -4.06
N PRO A 82 3.33 5.62 -5.05
CA PRO A 82 3.62 7.00 -5.42
C PRO A 82 3.08 7.97 -4.37
N MET A 83 3.79 9.08 -4.19
CA MET A 83 3.34 10.21 -3.38
C MET A 83 3.40 11.49 -4.21
N VAL A 84 2.37 12.33 -4.10
CA VAL A 84 2.32 13.65 -4.74
C VAL A 84 2.05 14.70 -3.67
N ILE A 85 2.87 15.74 -3.65
CA ILE A 85 2.73 16.89 -2.74
C ILE A 85 2.51 18.14 -3.59
N SER A 86 1.47 18.90 -3.26
CA SER A 86 1.17 20.19 -3.88
C SER A 86 0.99 21.25 -2.79
N TRP A 87 1.85 22.24 -2.80
CA TRP A 87 1.76 23.42 -1.92
C TRP A 87 2.24 24.67 -2.68
N PRO A 88 1.37 25.31 -3.48
CA PRO A 88 1.76 26.37 -4.41
C PRO A 88 2.49 27.56 -3.77
N ASN A 89 2.18 27.86 -2.51
CA ASN A 89 2.81 28.98 -1.78
C ASN A 89 4.24 28.67 -1.29
N ARG A 90 4.67 27.40 -1.29
CA ARG A 90 5.96 26.99 -0.74
C ARG A 90 6.79 26.18 -1.73
N ILE A 91 6.16 25.33 -2.54
CA ILE A 91 6.84 24.41 -3.46
C ILE A 91 6.67 24.96 -4.87
N LYS A 92 7.80 25.27 -5.53
CA LYS A 92 7.79 25.67 -6.94
C LYS A 92 7.37 24.48 -7.80
N PRO A 93 6.58 24.72 -8.88
CA PRO A 93 6.24 23.66 -9.83
C PRO A 93 7.50 23.01 -10.40
N ASP A 94 7.65 21.72 -10.15
CA ASP A 94 8.76 20.92 -10.66
C ASP A 94 8.23 19.52 -10.98
N LYS A 95 8.46 19.06 -12.23
CA LYS A 95 8.03 17.74 -12.71
C LYS A 95 9.08 16.66 -12.49
N THR A 96 10.25 17.02 -11.97
CA THR A 96 11.33 16.07 -11.72
C THR A 96 10.93 15.12 -10.60
N PRO A 97 10.85 13.81 -10.84
CA PRO A 97 10.57 12.85 -9.79
C PRO A 97 11.63 12.90 -8.69
N ARG A 98 11.19 12.74 -7.44
CA ARG A 98 12.07 12.54 -6.28
C ARG A 98 12.30 11.05 -6.13
N SER A 99 13.56 10.63 -6.11
CA SER A 99 13.94 9.21 -6.02
C SER A 99 14.46 8.81 -4.63
N GLN A 100 14.55 9.75 -3.70
CA GLN A 100 14.93 9.47 -2.33
C GLN A 100 13.93 8.51 -1.69
N PHE A 101 14.43 7.56 -0.92
CA PHE A 101 13.58 6.67 -0.16
C PHE A 101 12.83 7.46 0.91
N THR A 102 11.52 7.28 0.97
CA THR A 102 10.63 7.82 1.99
C THR A 102 9.64 6.75 2.43
N HIS A 103 9.10 6.89 3.63
CA HIS A 103 8.08 5.99 4.16
C HIS A 103 6.90 6.81 4.70
N VAL A 104 5.72 6.23 4.80
CA VAL A 104 4.52 6.94 5.27
C VAL A 104 4.71 7.53 6.67
N ASN A 105 5.51 6.90 7.54
CA ASN A 105 5.82 7.44 8.86
C ASN A 105 6.67 8.73 8.84
N ASP A 106 7.25 9.10 7.69
CA ASP A 106 8.01 10.34 7.52
C ASP A 106 7.12 11.55 7.28
N VAL A 107 5.84 11.33 6.95
CA VAL A 107 4.89 12.43 6.66
C VAL A 107 4.65 13.30 7.90
N VAL A 108 4.45 12.70 9.06
CA VAL A 108 4.17 13.45 10.30
C VAL A 108 5.37 14.28 10.74
N PRO A 109 6.61 13.74 10.83
CA PRO A 109 7.80 14.57 11.11
C PRO A 109 8.00 15.69 10.10
N THR A 110 7.70 15.46 8.82
CA THR A 110 7.78 16.50 7.80
C THR A 110 6.78 17.63 8.04
N ILE A 111 5.55 17.31 8.46
CA ILE A 111 4.56 18.32 8.82
C ILE A 111 5.02 19.13 10.05
N TYR A 112 5.53 18.46 11.07
CA TYR A 112 6.05 19.16 12.26
C TYR A 112 7.21 20.10 11.91
N ASP A 113 8.14 19.65 11.07
CA ASP A 113 9.26 20.46 10.60
C ASP A 113 8.80 21.69 9.80
N LEU A 114 7.85 21.51 8.87
CA LEU A 114 7.27 22.59 8.06
C LEU A 114 6.54 23.65 8.87
N LEU A 115 5.97 23.26 10.00
CA LEU A 115 5.18 24.15 10.89
C LEU A 115 5.97 24.65 12.09
N ASP A 116 7.26 24.29 12.20
CA ASP A 116 8.11 24.58 13.36
C ASP A 116 7.46 24.12 14.69
N ILE A 117 6.86 22.93 14.66
CA ILE A 117 6.21 22.33 15.82
C ILE A 117 7.13 21.27 16.44
N THR A 118 7.46 21.45 17.70
CA THR A 118 8.15 20.41 18.48
C THR A 118 7.14 19.35 18.90
N PRO A 119 7.33 18.06 18.53
CA PRO A 119 6.44 16.99 18.95
C PRO A 119 6.29 16.94 20.48
N PRO A 120 5.06 16.78 20.99
CA PRO A 120 4.83 16.72 22.43
C PRO A 120 5.43 15.41 23.00
N LYS A 121 6.11 15.53 24.14
CA LYS A 121 6.66 14.35 24.85
C LYS A 121 5.63 13.64 25.74
N VAL A 122 4.55 14.31 26.03
CA VAL A 122 3.45 13.79 26.86
C VAL A 122 2.14 14.30 26.27
N VAL A 123 1.18 13.41 26.06
CA VAL A 123 -0.19 13.71 25.61
C VAL A 123 -1.17 13.05 26.60
N ASP A 124 -2.08 13.84 27.16
CA ASP A 124 -3.08 13.38 28.13
C ASP A 124 -2.49 12.54 29.29
N GLY A 125 -1.32 12.95 29.78
CA GLY A 125 -0.59 12.27 30.86
C GLY A 125 0.22 11.05 30.43
N HIS A 126 0.17 10.65 29.15
CA HIS A 126 0.90 9.51 28.61
C HIS A 126 2.18 9.95 27.91
N LYS A 127 3.32 9.36 28.31
CA LYS A 127 4.59 9.57 27.64
C LYS A 127 4.50 9.06 26.20
N GLN A 128 4.94 9.88 25.25
CA GLN A 128 5.01 9.50 23.84
C GLN A 128 6.34 8.85 23.52
N ASP A 129 6.30 7.83 22.63
CA ASP A 129 7.50 7.27 22.03
C ASP A 129 8.09 8.24 21.00
N PRO A 130 9.40 8.17 20.72
CA PRO A 130 10.01 8.93 19.64
C PRO A 130 9.35 8.59 18.28
N LEU A 131 9.29 9.57 17.39
CA LEU A 131 8.86 9.32 16.02
C LEU A 131 9.94 8.51 15.27
N ASP A 132 9.55 7.41 14.63
CA ASP A 132 10.46 6.59 13.80
C ASP A 132 10.71 7.23 12.43
N GLY A 133 9.86 8.17 12.01
CA GLY A 133 9.98 8.90 10.76
C GLY A 133 11.01 10.03 10.82
N VAL A 134 11.48 10.44 9.65
CA VAL A 134 12.38 11.57 9.45
C VAL A 134 11.77 12.57 8.47
N SER A 135 12.03 13.86 8.66
CA SER A 135 11.56 14.90 7.73
C SER A 135 12.30 14.81 6.39
N PHE A 136 11.53 14.87 5.30
CA PHE A 136 12.06 14.93 3.93
C PHE A 136 11.85 16.30 3.27
N VAL A 137 11.70 17.37 4.05
CA VAL A 137 11.51 18.76 3.55
C VAL A 137 12.60 19.17 2.56
N SER A 138 13.83 18.69 2.72
CA SER A 138 14.94 18.96 1.81
C SER A 138 14.64 18.61 0.35
N THR A 139 13.79 17.62 0.11
CA THR A 139 13.41 17.19 -1.24
C THR A 139 12.45 18.15 -1.94
N PHE A 140 11.83 19.09 -1.21
CA PHE A 140 10.89 20.04 -1.78
C PHE A 140 11.58 21.04 -2.72
N ASP A 141 12.80 21.43 -2.38
CA ASP A 141 13.55 22.45 -3.11
C ASP A 141 14.62 21.85 -4.03
N ALA A 142 14.98 20.58 -3.85
CA ALA A 142 16.03 19.93 -4.62
C ALA A 142 15.66 18.47 -4.95
N ALA A 143 15.53 18.17 -6.24
CA ALA A 143 15.23 16.81 -6.68
C ALA A 143 16.38 15.81 -6.40
N ASP A 144 17.58 16.30 -6.29
CA ASP A 144 18.81 15.56 -6.01
C ASP A 144 19.29 15.69 -4.55
N ALA A 145 18.43 16.17 -3.64
CA ALA A 145 18.74 16.23 -2.22
C ALA A 145 19.21 14.86 -1.72
N PRO A 146 20.17 14.81 -0.79
CA PRO A 146 20.58 13.55 -0.17
C PRO A 146 19.40 12.81 0.46
N GLU A 147 19.45 11.49 0.42
CA GLU A 147 18.48 10.63 1.10
C GLU A 147 18.62 10.80 2.61
N VAL A 148 17.50 11.09 3.29
CA VAL A 148 17.48 11.35 4.74
C VAL A 148 17.11 10.11 5.54
N LYS A 149 16.40 9.15 4.93
CA LYS A 149 16.04 7.89 5.56
C LYS A 149 16.87 6.76 4.99
N GLU A 150 17.80 6.28 5.79
CA GLU A 150 18.76 5.27 5.35
C GLU A 150 18.25 3.84 5.49
N THR A 151 17.34 3.60 6.46
CA THR A 151 16.90 2.25 6.80
C THR A 151 15.40 2.24 7.12
N GLN A 152 14.69 1.26 6.57
CA GLN A 152 13.30 0.99 6.90
C GLN A 152 13.06 -0.52 6.92
N TYR A 153 12.46 -1.00 7.99
CA TYR A 153 11.99 -2.37 8.12
C TYR A 153 10.50 -2.47 7.81
N PHE A 154 10.12 -3.55 7.16
CA PHE A 154 8.75 -3.90 6.81
C PHE A 154 8.46 -5.31 7.33
N ASP A 155 7.32 -5.50 7.93
CA ASP A 155 6.83 -6.83 8.35
C ASP A 155 5.31 -6.87 8.28
N ILE A 156 4.80 -7.88 7.63
CA ILE A 156 3.39 -8.23 7.62
C ILE A 156 3.22 -9.75 7.51
N MET A 157 2.58 -10.37 8.51
CA MET A 157 2.28 -11.82 8.50
C MET A 157 3.49 -12.72 8.20
N GLY A 158 4.69 -12.31 8.62
CA GLY A 158 5.94 -13.04 8.40
C GLY A 158 6.60 -12.77 7.04
N SER A 159 5.96 -12.07 6.11
CA SER A 159 6.62 -11.49 4.96
C SER A 159 7.41 -10.26 5.42
N ARG A 160 8.72 -10.23 5.16
CA ARG A 160 9.64 -9.23 5.72
C ARG A 160 10.53 -8.64 4.67
N GLY A 161 10.83 -7.37 4.86
CA GLY A 161 11.80 -6.64 4.05
C GLY A 161 12.55 -5.63 4.88
N ILE A 162 13.78 -5.34 4.50
CA ILE A 162 14.56 -4.22 5.04
C ILE A 162 15.22 -3.47 3.90
N TYR A 163 14.89 -2.20 3.80
CA TYR A 163 15.63 -1.27 2.96
C TYR A 163 16.82 -0.72 3.71
N HIS A 164 17.97 -0.64 3.06
CA HIS A 164 19.15 0.05 3.58
C HIS A 164 19.96 0.65 2.45
N LYS A 165 20.03 1.98 2.36
CA LYS A 165 20.88 2.73 1.41
C LYS A 165 20.83 2.22 -0.03
N GLY A 166 19.63 2.07 -0.59
CA GLY A 166 19.42 1.59 -1.96
C GLY A 166 19.33 0.07 -2.11
N TRP A 167 19.60 -0.70 -1.06
CA TRP A 167 19.50 -2.15 -1.07
C TRP A 167 18.22 -2.63 -0.38
N MET A 168 17.67 -3.72 -0.87
CA MET A 168 16.55 -4.40 -0.24
C MET A 168 16.94 -5.84 0.05
N ALA A 169 16.83 -6.24 1.30
CA ALA A 169 16.87 -7.66 1.69
C ALA A 169 15.49 -8.09 2.14
N SER A 170 15.03 -9.23 1.69
CA SER A 170 13.68 -9.69 1.99
C SER A 170 13.58 -11.20 2.18
N THR A 171 12.54 -11.61 2.90
CA THR A 171 12.16 -13.01 3.04
C THR A 171 10.65 -13.13 2.98
N PHE A 172 10.18 -14.10 2.18
CA PHE A 172 8.77 -14.41 2.11
C PHE A 172 8.38 -15.17 3.37
N GLY A 173 7.27 -14.74 3.97
CA GLY A 173 6.63 -15.44 5.07
C GLY A 173 5.83 -16.64 4.59
N PRO A 174 5.08 -17.28 5.51
CA PRO A 174 4.09 -18.25 5.11
C PRO A 174 3.11 -17.60 4.13
N ARG A 175 2.54 -18.43 3.26
CA ARG A 175 1.58 -17.98 2.23
C ARG A 175 0.52 -17.05 2.85
N THR A 176 0.13 -16.06 2.09
CA THR A 176 -0.90 -15.10 2.50
C THR A 176 -2.20 -15.81 2.92
N PRO A 177 -2.93 -15.32 3.93
CA PRO A 177 -4.07 -16.04 4.53
C PRO A 177 -5.15 -16.47 3.53
N TRP A 178 -5.42 -15.67 2.49
CA TRP A 178 -6.40 -16.00 1.45
C TRP A 178 -5.95 -17.17 0.54
N VAL A 179 -4.66 -17.42 0.38
CA VAL A 179 -4.17 -18.58 -0.36
C VAL A 179 -4.50 -19.88 0.38
N ALA A 180 -4.60 -19.82 1.70
CA ALA A 180 -5.07 -20.97 2.49
C ALA A 180 -6.58 -21.21 2.35
N ALA A 181 -7.36 -20.15 2.05
CA ALA A 181 -8.80 -20.24 1.86
C ALA A 181 -9.19 -20.66 0.43
N VAL A 182 -8.28 -20.56 -0.55
CA VAL A 182 -8.52 -20.90 -1.95
C VAL A 182 -7.44 -21.85 -2.45
N PRO A 183 -7.63 -23.18 -2.26
CA PRO A 183 -6.63 -24.20 -2.58
C PRO A 183 -6.10 -24.13 -4.02
N ASP A 184 -6.96 -23.79 -4.97
CA ASP A 184 -6.61 -23.72 -6.40
C ASP A 184 -5.67 -22.56 -6.75
N LEU A 185 -5.56 -21.54 -5.90
CA LEU A 185 -4.54 -20.50 -6.03
C LEU A 185 -3.18 -20.92 -5.44
N SER A 186 -3.11 -22.07 -4.80
CA SER A 186 -1.85 -22.58 -4.24
C SER A 186 -0.81 -22.90 -5.32
N ASP A 187 -1.25 -23.17 -6.54
CA ASP A 187 -0.41 -23.44 -7.70
C ASP A 187 -0.13 -22.17 -8.53
N TRP A 188 -0.75 -21.06 -8.17
CA TRP A 188 -0.46 -19.78 -8.77
C TRP A 188 0.87 -19.23 -8.24
N ASP A 189 1.92 -19.43 -9.02
CA ASP A 189 3.23 -18.82 -8.79
C ASP A 189 3.28 -17.49 -9.55
N PRO A 190 3.29 -16.36 -8.85
CA PRO A 190 3.37 -15.05 -9.50
C PRO A 190 4.77 -14.68 -9.99
N MET A 191 5.70 -15.66 -10.11
CA MET A 191 7.04 -15.41 -10.64
C MET A 191 7.10 -15.34 -12.13
#